data_b2facc31a913e17826f514e8f682b1c8
#
_entry.id   b2facc31a913e17826f514e8f682b1c8
#
_cell.length_a   1.000
_cell.length_b   1.000
_cell.length_c   1.000
_cell.angle_alpha   90.00
_cell.angle_beta   90.00
_cell.angle_gamma   90.00
#
_symmetry.space_group_name_H-M   'P 1'
#
loop_
_entity.id
_entity.type
_entity.pdbx_description
1 polymer ?
#
loop_
_entity_poly.entity_id
_entity_poly.type
_entity_poly.pdbx_seq_one_letter_code
_entity_poly.pdbx_strand_id
1 'polypeptide(L)'
;MNTVKINNKKYEVPDLTFRHFTQMEEQGFSVIEAFRKQQIFLLAMGFTCVVTGEDRGEAERLLEQHVLGGGEIADIYTAFAEAVDRSAFFRKMLGLDEQNEPKSQKKTTKTVELQSNQEPSTMTE
;
A
#
# COMPACT_ATOMS: atom_id res chain seq x y z
N MET A 1 19.09 -4.15 2.65
CA MET A 1 17.90 -4.61 3.37
C MET A 1 17.18 -3.43 3.97
N ASN A 2 15.85 -3.41 3.85
CA ASN A 2 15.09 -2.26 4.30
C ASN A 2 14.62 -2.46 5.73
N THR A 3 14.64 -1.38 6.48
CA THR A 3 14.21 -1.42 7.88
C THR A 3 13.24 -0.27 8.14
N VAL A 4 12.49 -0.40 9.22
CA VAL A 4 11.62 0.66 9.70
C VAL A 4 11.79 0.73 11.21
N LYS A 5 11.78 1.96 11.73
CA LYS A 5 11.88 2.15 13.17
C LYS A 5 10.49 2.42 13.73
N ILE A 6 10.08 1.61 14.69
CA ILE A 6 8.78 1.75 15.34
C ILE A 6 9.02 1.76 16.84
N ASN A 7 8.61 2.83 17.50
CA ASN A 7 8.78 2.99 18.93
C ASN A 7 10.24 2.75 19.33
N ASN A 8 11.15 3.36 18.58
CA ASN A 8 12.58 3.34 18.85
C ASN A 8 13.25 1.99 18.65
N LYS A 9 12.58 1.06 18.02
CA LYS A 9 13.14 -0.24 17.72
C LYS A 9 13.12 -0.47 16.20
N LYS A 10 14.23 -1.00 15.69
CA LYS A 10 14.39 -1.21 14.26
C LYS A 10 13.88 -2.60 13.87
N TYR A 11 13.07 -2.66 12.84
CA TYR A 11 12.51 -3.91 12.34
C TYR A 11 12.87 -4.06 10.87
N GLU A 12 13.10 -5.31 10.45
CA GLU A 12 13.30 -5.59 9.03
C GLU A 12 11.96 -5.58 8.31
N VAL A 13 11.94 -4.97 7.13
CA VAL A 13 10.74 -4.92 6.31
C VAL A 13 10.77 -6.08 5.34
N PRO A 14 9.81 -7.01 5.45
CA PRO A 14 9.78 -8.16 4.54
C PRO A 14 9.32 -7.75 3.16
N ASP A 15 9.60 -8.61 2.18
CA ASP A 15 8.97 -8.47 0.88
C ASP A 15 7.49 -8.81 1.05
N LEU A 16 6.63 -7.88 0.67
CA LEU A 16 5.20 -8.05 0.89
C LEU A 16 4.62 -9.04 -0.11
N THR A 17 3.85 -10.00 0.41
CA THR A 17 3.26 -11.06 -0.39
C THR A 17 1.79 -11.22 -0.04
N PHE A 18 1.15 -12.19 -0.69
CA PHE A 18 -0.24 -12.53 -0.39
C PHE A 18 -0.43 -12.82 1.09
N ARG A 19 0.54 -13.50 1.71
CA ARG A 19 0.42 -13.82 3.13
C ARG A 19 0.29 -12.56 3.97
N HIS A 20 1.08 -11.55 3.66
CA HIS A 20 1.03 -10.30 4.41
C HIS A 20 -0.29 -9.58 4.19
N PHE A 21 -0.82 -9.66 2.98
CA PHE A 21 -2.11 -9.05 2.69
C PHE A 21 -3.20 -9.69 3.55
N THR A 22 -3.24 -11.03 3.57
CA THR A 22 -4.25 -11.71 4.37
C THR A 22 -4.03 -11.50 5.87
N GLN A 23 -2.77 -11.38 6.28
CA GLN A 23 -2.47 -11.09 7.68
C GLN A 23 -3.10 -9.78 8.12
N MET A 24 -2.98 -8.76 7.28
CA MET A 24 -3.60 -7.47 7.59
C MET A 24 -5.11 -7.60 7.62
N GLU A 25 -5.69 -8.35 6.69
CA GLU A 25 -7.13 -8.53 6.68
C GLU A 25 -7.62 -9.27 7.92
N GLU A 26 -6.85 -10.25 8.38
CA GLU A 26 -7.21 -10.99 9.59
C GLU A 26 -7.21 -10.09 10.81
N GLN A 27 -6.39 -9.05 10.80
CA GLN A 27 -6.35 -8.10 11.90
C GLN A 27 -7.43 -7.02 11.77
N GLY A 28 -8.28 -7.13 10.77
CA GLY A 28 -9.39 -6.21 10.63
C GLY A 28 -9.12 -5.01 9.74
N PHE A 29 -8.03 -5.03 8.99
CA PHE A 29 -7.72 -3.92 8.08
C PHE A 29 -8.23 -4.25 6.69
N SER A 30 -9.10 -3.38 6.16
CA SER A 30 -9.52 -3.49 4.76
C SER A 30 -8.50 -2.74 3.93
N VAL A 31 -7.49 -3.46 3.47
CA VAL A 31 -6.30 -2.83 2.88
C VAL A 31 -6.65 -2.01 1.65
N ILE A 32 -7.44 -2.58 0.74
CA ILE A 32 -7.79 -1.88 -0.50
C ILE A 32 -8.58 -0.63 -0.19
N GLU A 33 -9.55 -0.75 0.71
CA GLU A 33 -10.39 0.40 1.08
C GLU A 33 -9.56 1.47 1.76
N ALA A 34 -8.72 1.08 2.71
CA ALA A 34 -7.90 2.04 3.44
C ALA A 34 -6.95 2.75 2.50
N PHE A 35 -6.40 2.02 1.53
CA PHE A 35 -5.50 2.62 0.56
C PHE A 35 -6.24 3.62 -0.32
N ARG A 36 -7.42 3.23 -0.80
CA ARG A 36 -8.20 4.10 -1.67
C ARG A 36 -8.62 5.38 -0.96
N LYS A 37 -8.97 5.26 0.32
CA LYS A 37 -9.41 6.42 1.11
C LYS A 37 -8.25 7.15 1.77
N GLN A 38 -7.02 6.70 1.53
CA GLN A 38 -5.83 7.33 2.08
C GLN A 38 -5.86 7.40 3.60
N GLN A 39 -6.30 6.32 4.22
CA GLN A 39 -6.34 6.21 5.67
C GLN A 39 -4.98 5.75 6.16
N ILE A 40 -4.03 6.69 6.21
CA ILE A 40 -2.64 6.33 6.42
C ILE A 40 -2.39 5.75 7.82
N PHE A 41 -3.17 6.16 8.83
CA PHE A 41 -2.98 5.61 10.16
C PHE A 41 -3.35 4.13 10.18
N LEU A 42 -4.45 3.76 9.50
CA LEU A 42 -4.83 2.35 9.44
C LEU A 42 -3.81 1.54 8.66
N LEU A 43 -3.29 2.10 7.57
CA LEU A 43 -2.28 1.40 6.79
C LEU A 43 -0.99 1.23 7.58
N ALA A 44 -0.58 2.27 8.29
CA ALA A 44 0.61 2.18 9.13
C ALA A 44 0.43 1.14 10.23
N MET A 45 -0.78 1.08 10.80
CA MET A 45 -1.06 0.11 11.86
C MET A 45 -1.01 -1.32 11.32
N GLY A 46 -1.63 -1.54 10.14
CA GLY A 46 -1.57 -2.86 9.52
C GLY A 46 -0.16 -3.28 9.18
N PHE A 47 0.62 -2.33 8.67
CA PHE A 47 2.02 -2.59 8.37
C PHE A 47 2.80 -2.93 9.63
N THR A 48 2.51 -2.24 10.72
CA THR A 48 3.14 -2.55 11.99
C THR A 48 2.87 -3.98 12.43
N CYS A 49 1.62 -4.44 12.24
CA CYS A 49 1.31 -5.84 12.53
C CYS A 49 2.19 -6.79 11.71
N VAL A 50 2.40 -6.44 10.44
CA VAL A 50 3.20 -7.29 9.56
C VAL A 50 4.65 -7.36 10.01
N VAL A 51 5.27 -6.21 10.27
CA VAL A 51 6.71 -6.20 10.54
C VAL A 51 7.03 -6.67 11.95
N THR A 52 6.10 -6.49 12.90
CA THR A 52 6.36 -6.91 14.28
C THR A 52 5.83 -8.30 14.60
N GLY A 53 4.87 -8.77 13.81
CA GLY A 53 4.20 -10.02 14.12
C GLY A 53 3.16 -9.93 15.21
N GLU A 54 2.84 -8.73 15.67
CA GLU A 54 1.89 -8.52 16.76
C GLU A 54 0.50 -8.31 16.22
N ASP A 55 -0.48 -8.39 17.12
CA ASP A 55 -1.85 -8.17 16.72
C ASP A 55 -2.18 -6.68 16.70
N ARG A 56 -3.43 -6.38 16.30
CA ARG A 56 -3.87 -5.00 16.14
C ARG A 56 -3.78 -4.21 17.43
N GLY A 57 -4.16 -4.82 18.55
CA GLY A 57 -4.12 -4.12 19.85
C GLY A 57 -2.72 -3.70 20.22
N GLU A 58 -1.75 -4.59 20.00
CA GLU A 58 -0.37 -4.26 20.31
C GLU A 58 0.18 -3.24 19.31
N ALA A 59 -0.23 -3.33 18.05
CA ALA A 59 0.19 -2.35 17.07
C ALA A 59 -0.29 -0.95 17.45
N GLU A 60 -1.54 -0.86 17.94
CA GLU A 60 -2.05 0.43 18.41
C GLU A 60 -1.17 1.00 19.52
N ARG A 61 -0.82 0.15 20.48
CA ARG A 61 0.00 0.58 21.60
C ARG A 61 1.38 1.05 21.13
N LEU A 62 1.98 0.30 20.22
CA LEU A 62 3.29 0.65 19.71
C LEU A 62 3.27 1.98 18.96
N LEU A 63 2.23 2.20 18.16
CA LEU A 63 2.15 3.45 17.40
C LEU A 63 1.89 4.64 18.33
N GLU A 64 1.06 4.45 19.33
CA GLU A 64 0.83 5.52 20.28
C GLU A 64 2.12 5.90 20.98
N GLN A 65 2.87 4.90 21.43
CA GLN A 65 4.15 5.18 22.10
C GLN A 65 5.16 5.78 21.15
N HIS A 66 5.12 5.37 19.88
CA HIS A 66 6.02 5.93 18.88
C HIS A 66 5.79 7.44 18.75
N VAL A 67 4.54 7.85 18.67
CA VAL A 67 4.21 9.27 18.54
C VAL A 67 4.56 10.03 19.82
N LEU A 68 4.22 9.46 20.97
CA LEU A 68 4.51 10.12 22.24
C LEU A 68 6.00 10.29 22.48
N GLY A 69 6.79 9.40 21.90
CA GLY A 69 8.25 9.49 22.01
C GLY A 69 8.91 10.35 20.96
N GLY A 70 8.11 11.06 20.15
CA GLY A 70 8.67 11.98 19.16
C GLY A 70 8.71 11.44 17.75
N GLY A 71 8.25 10.21 17.52
CA GLY A 71 8.21 9.66 16.17
C GLY A 71 7.00 10.13 15.42
N GLU A 72 7.00 9.86 14.11
CA GLU A 72 5.91 10.27 13.25
C GLU A 72 5.34 9.08 12.51
N ILE A 73 4.01 9.03 12.44
CA ILE A 73 3.35 7.96 11.70
C ILE A 73 3.72 8.01 10.21
N ALA A 74 3.98 9.22 9.70
CA ALA A 74 4.35 9.37 8.30
C ALA A 74 5.60 8.56 7.94
N ASP A 75 6.55 8.43 8.87
CA ASP A 75 7.76 7.65 8.59
C ASP A 75 7.43 6.17 8.43
N ILE A 76 6.51 5.67 9.24
CA ILE A 76 6.11 4.28 9.13
C ILE A 76 5.32 4.07 7.84
N TYR A 77 4.44 5.01 7.51
CA TYR A 77 3.68 4.90 6.28
C TYR A 77 4.60 4.94 5.06
N THR A 78 5.64 5.77 5.09
CA THR A 78 6.60 5.82 3.99
C THR A 78 7.27 4.46 3.78
N ALA A 79 7.64 3.81 4.87
CA ALA A 79 8.23 2.48 4.75
C ALA A 79 7.26 1.48 4.14
N PHE A 80 5.98 1.59 4.52
CA PHE A 80 4.94 0.75 3.92
C PHE A 80 4.83 1.02 2.42
N ALA A 81 4.78 2.30 2.04
CA ALA A 81 4.65 2.66 0.63
C ALA A 81 5.82 2.15 -0.19
N GLU A 82 7.02 2.21 0.37
CA GLU A 82 8.20 1.69 -0.32
C GLU A 82 8.13 0.18 -0.48
N ALA A 83 7.63 -0.51 0.55
CA ALA A 83 7.48 -1.96 0.47
C ALA A 83 6.43 -2.34 -0.57
N VAL A 84 5.33 -1.58 -0.64
CA VAL A 84 4.30 -1.80 -1.65
C VAL A 84 4.89 -1.62 -3.05
N ASP A 85 5.72 -0.59 -3.21
CA ASP A 85 6.29 -0.30 -4.51
C ASP A 85 7.16 -1.44 -5.02
N ARG A 86 7.75 -2.21 -4.10
CA ARG A 86 8.58 -3.36 -4.47
C ARG A 86 7.81 -4.66 -4.57
N SER A 87 6.49 -4.64 -4.30
CA SER A 87 5.69 -5.86 -4.26
C SER A 87 4.75 -5.90 -5.47
N ALA A 88 5.01 -6.83 -6.38
CA ALA A 88 4.15 -6.97 -7.55
C ALA A 88 2.71 -7.28 -7.11
N PHE A 89 2.54 -8.11 -6.08
CA PHE A 89 1.21 -8.48 -5.65
C PHE A 89 0.44 -7.29 -5.07
N PHE A 90 1.09 -6.53 -4.16
CA PHE A 90 0.42 -5.38 -3.56
C PHE A 90 0.12 -4.30 -4.60
N ARG A 91 1.05 -4.07 -5.54
CA ARG A 91 0.81 -3.08 -6.58
C ARG A 91 -0.41 -3.47 -7.41
N LYS A 92 -0.50 -4.75 -7.74
CA LYS A 92 -1.64 -5.23 -8.51
C LYS A 92 -2.94 -5.05 -7.73
N MET A 93 -2.93 -5.47 -6.47
CA MET A 93 -4.14 -5.41 -5.65
C MET A 93 -4.61 -3.98 -5.41
N LEU A 94 -3.66 -3.06 -5.30
CA LEU A 94 -4.00 -1.67 -5.00
C LEU A 94 -4.15 -0.82 -6.27
N GLY A 95 -4.08 -1.46 -7.43
CA GLY A 95 -4.33 -0.76 -8.69
C GLY A 95 -3.20 0.09 -9.20
N LEU A 96 -2.00 -0.08 -8.66
CA LEU A 96 -0.88 0.79 -9.02
C LEU A 96 -0.27 0.43 -10.37
N ASP A 97 -0.29 -0.86 -10.72
CA ASP A 97 0.29 -1.29 -11.99
C ASP A 97 -0.48 -0.76 -13.18
N GLU A 98 -1.78 -0.61 -13.04
CA GLU A 98 -2.61 -0.15 -14.14
C GLU A 98 -2.27 1.26 -14.55
N GLN A 99 -1.74 2.04 -13.65
CA GLN A 99 -1.40 3.43 -13.94
C GLN A 99 -0.12 3.56 -14.71
N ASN A 100 0.69 2.53 -14.71
CA ASN A 100 1.99 2.56 -15.38
C ASN A 100 1.94 1.99 -16.77
N GLU A 101 0.81 1.45 -17.20
CA GLU A 101 0.68 0.92 -18.54
C GLU A 101 0.34 2.05 -19.48
N PRO A 102 1.10 2.20 -20.50
CA PRO A 102 0.88 3.33 -21.40
C PRO A 102 -0.31 3.13 -22.29
N LYS A 103 -0.30 3.01 -22.08
CA LYS A 103 -0.93 2.75 -22.56
C LYS A 103 -1.23 2.39 -23.02
N SER A 104 -1.23 2.67 -22.95
CA SER A 104 -1.71 2.01 -23.30
C SER A 104 -2.33 1.87 -23.15
N GLN A 105 -2.32 2.28 -23.27
CA GLN A 105 -2.91 1.75 -23.44
C GLN A 105 -3.57 1.62 -23.22
N LYS A 106 -3.62 2.11 -23.39
CA LYS A 106 -4.27 1.69 -23.49
C LYS A 106 -4.81 1.46 -23.34
N LYS A 107 -4.92 1.86 -23.57
CA LYS A 107 -5.52 1.45 -23.72
C LYS A 107 -6.05 1.32 -23.68
N THR A 108 -6.14 1.94 -24.34
CA THR A 108 -6.72 1.63 -24.51
C THR A 108 -7.30 1.76 -24.58
N THR A 109 -7.22 2.08 -24.75
CA THR A 109 -7.78 1.98 -24.95
C THR A 109 -8.35 2.23 -25.10
N LYS A 110 -8.20 2.16 -24.77
CA LYS A 110 -8.68 2.25 -24.99
C LYS A 110 -9.32 2.49 -25.15
N THR A 111 -8.98 2.79 -25.53
CA THR A 111 -9.50 2.84 -25.88
C THR A 111 -10.08 3.30 -26.19
N VAL A 112 -9.72 3.31 -26.04
CA VAL A 112 -10.13 3.46 -26.39
C VAL A 112 -10.58 4.02 -26.77
N GLU A 113 -9.98 3.76 -26.41
CA GLU A 113 -10.18 4.14 -26.70
C GLU A 113 -10.68 4.51 -26.96
N LEU A 114 -10.53 4.60 -27.12
CA LEU A 114 -10.89 4.87 -27.38
C LEU A 114 -11.23 5.37 -27.72
N GLN A 115 -10.65 5.09 -27.54
CA GLN A 115 -10.78 5.38 -27.80
C GLN A 115 -11.08 5.77 -28.21
N SER A 116 -10.87 5.91 -28.46
CA SER A 116 -11.03 6.12 -28.92
C SER A 116 -11.29 6.68 -29.41
N ASN A 117 -10.84 6.55 -29.25
CA ASN A 117 -11.05 6.82 -29.75
C ASN A 117 -11.27 7.31 -30.15
N GLN A 118 -10.84 7.01 -29.74
CA GLN A 118 -10.96 7.23 -30.14
C GLN A 118 -11.24 7.58 -30.68
N GLU A 119 -10.81 7.26 -30.16
CA GLU A 119 -10.91 7.42 -30.57
C GLU A 119 -11.20 7.69 -31.08
N PRO A 120 -11.48 7.85 -31.26
CA PRO A 120 -11.78 7.82 -31.79
C PRO A 120 -12.10 8.23 -32.34
N SER A 121 -11.51 8.07 -32.25
CA SER A 121 -11.74 8.03 -32.62
C SER A 121 -12.01 8.36 -33.02
N THR A 122 -11.64 8.11 -32.77
CA THR A 122 -11.88 8.06 -33.02
C THR A 122 -12.15 8.26 -33.36
N MET A 123 -11.66 8.01 -32.72
CA MET A 123 -11.83 7.97 -32.82
C MET A 123 -12.16 8.01 -33.00
N THR A 124 -12.01 8.05 -33.16
CA THR A 124 -12.36 7.88 -33.32
C THR A 124 -12.68 8.00 -33.60
N GLU A 125 -12.03 7.71 -33.05
CA GLU A 125 -12.22 7.56 -33.09
C GLU A 125 -12.58 7.54 -33.31
#